data_e60ec30cc4b7952e6798689a9c414ab8
#
_entry.id   e60ec30cc4b7952e6798689a9c414ab8
#
_cell.length_a   1.000
_cell.length_b   1.000
_cell.length_c   1.000
_cell.angle_alpha   90.00
_cell.angle_beta   90.00
_cell.angle_gamma   90.00
#
_symmetry.space_group_name_H-M   'P 1'
#
loop_
_entity.id
_entity.type
_entity.pdbx_description
1 polymer ?
#
loop_
_entity_poly.entity_id
_entity_poly.type
_entity_poly.pdbx_seq_one_letter_code
_entity_poly.pdbx_strand_id
1 'polypeptide(L)'
;MTRAAAAEAKSRTLFFYTSPRTVVEMEVHSVPDSDADRLSRLREDFASVECGGERMQEQPVPSKHGAAGTNLVCTWPGATPGIIVVVAHYEHEGKGQAAVADWSGAAMLPVLYQAIQGQPRLNTFIFLAAWQRNGAAVWLKSLPRAQRKNVRAVIDVDALGLGATRFYTTFSAFETAPPGSAHLQTQLLWAALDDGLTKAPEQTSTRHWLSVDATDPFRAEMIPSIVIHSVPPESEHIPGSANDVASAVDGNAYFQTYHLMCAYLASLDRVAAKLNDNDPIWAAGAPADVQPESETPRVTFRTFVNGRLAPSSPPASH
;
A
#
# COMPACT_ATOMS: atom_id res chain seq x y z
N MET A 1 0.52 -30.10 -26.25
CA MET A 1 1.23 -29.24 -25.26
C MET A 1 1.86 -30.17 -24.23
N THR A 2 3.18 -30.19 -24.15
CA THR A 2 3.93 -31.19 -23.39
C THR A 2 3.92 -30.84 -21.91
N ARG A 3 3.87 -31.86 -21.05
CA ARG A 3 3.88 -31.78 -19.56
C ARG A 3 5.03 -30.91 -18.97
N ALA A 4 6.08 -30.65 -19.76
CA ALA A 4 7.20 -29.79 -19.39
C ALA A 4 6.83 -28.30 -19.33
N ALA A 5 5.96 -27.81 -20.25
CA ALA A 5 5.54 -26.40 -20.25
C ALA A 5 4.61 -26.04 -19.07
N ALA A 6 3.89 -27.04 -18.54
CA ALA A 6 3.04 -26.84 -17.34
C ALA A 6 3.85 -26.84 -16.03
N ALA A 7 5.01 -27.53 -15.99
CA ALA A 7 5.86 -27.57 -14.80
C ALA A 7 6.70 -26.30 -14.62
N GLU A 8 7.05 -25.59 -15.70
CA GLU A 8 7.80 -24.33 -15.65
C GLU A 8 6.97 -23.14 -15.13
N ALA A 9 5.63 -23.25 -15.18
CA ALA A 9 4.73 -22.24 -14.61
C ALA A 9 4.68 -22.27 -13.06
N LYS A 10 5.21 -23.33 -12.43
CA LYS A 10 5.02 -23.66 -11.00
C LYS A 10 6.01 -23.03 -10.02
N SER A 11 7.05 -22.35 -10.46
CA SER A 11 8.06 -21.79 -9.55
C SER A 11 8.63 -20.46 -10.04
N ARG A 12 7.80 -19.44 -10.15
CA ARG A 12 8.35 -18.08 -10.28
C ARG A 12 8.44 -17.43 -8.92
N THR A 13 9.64 -17.40 -8.37
CA THR A 13 9.97 -16.63 -7.18
C THR A 13 9.77 -15.16 -7.47
N LEU A 14 8.97 -14.47 -6.66
CA LEU A 14 8.83 -13.02 -6.69
C LEU A 14 9.95 -12.42 -5.86
N PHE A 15 10.72 -11.55 -6.44
CA PHE A 15 11.75 -10.82 -5.71
C PHE A 15 11.28 -9.39 -5.47
N PHE A 16 11.55 -8.89 -4.28
CA PHE A 16 11.44 -7.47 -3.96
C PHE A 16 12.53 -7.13 -2.95
N TYR A 17 12.83 -5.85 -2.84
CA TYR A 17 13.79 -5.37 -1.87
C TYR A 17 13.08 -5.11 -0.54
N THR A 18 13.78 -5.34 0.56
CA THR A 18 13.33 -4.88 1.87
C THR A 18 14.37 -3.93 2.44
N SER A 19 13.91 -2.78 2.89
CA SER A 19 14.76 -1.86 3.63
C SER A 19 15.10 -2.44 5.00
N PRO A 20 16.29 -2.16 5.56
CA PRO A 20 16.62 -2.55 6.92
C PRO A 20 15.58 -2.00 7.91
N ARG A 21 15.27 -2.79 8.93
CA ARG A 21 14.30 -2.41 9.96
C ARG A 21 14.60 -1.04 10.57
N THR A 22 15.88 -0.77 10.88
CA THR A 22 16.32 0.50 11.46
C THR A 22 16.01 1.71 10.56
N VAL A 23 16.07 1.55 9.23
CA VAL A 23 15.69 2.61 8.28
C VAL A 23 14.20 2.85 8.33
N VAL A 24 13.39 1.80 8.23
CA VAL A 24 11.93 1.88 8.24
C VAL A 24 11.42 2.50 9.56
N GLU A 25 11.99 2.09 10.69
CA GLU A 25 11.65 2.67 12.00
C GLU A 25 12.09 4.13 12.13
N MET A 26 13.26 4.49 11.62
CA MET A 26 13.76 5.86 11.65
C MET A 26 12.84 6.80 10.85
N GLU A 27 12.40 6.38 9.66
CA GLU A 27 11.53 7.20 8.81
C GLU A 27 10.20 7.55 9.53
N VAL A 28 9.54 6.57 10.12
CA VAL A 28 8.24 6.82 10.78
C VAL A 28 8.36 7.63 12.07
N HIS A 29 9.49 7.51 12.81
CA HIS A 29 9.71 8.28 14.03
C HIS A 29 10.24 9.70 13.79
N SER A 30 10.69 10.00 12.57
CA SER A 30 11.19 11.33 12.17
C SER A 30 10.04 12.18 11.62
N VAL A 31 9.08 12.52 12.48
CA VAL A 31 7.86 13.25 12.11
C VAL A 31 8.15 14.74 11.92
N PRO A 32 8.01 15.31 10.71
CA PRO A 32 8.19 16.73 10.50
C PRO A 32 7.00 17.55 11.05
N ASP A 33 7.28 18.79 11.47
CA ASP A 33 6.33 19.61 12.22
C ASP A 33 5.25 20.29 11.35
N SER A 34 5.50 20.49 10.06
CA SER A 34 4.57 21.17 9.16
C SER A 34 4.34 20.39 7.86
N ASP A 35 3.24 20.69 7.16
CA ASP A 35 2.95 20.12 5.83
C ASP A 35 4.09 20.40 4.83
N ALA A 36 4.69 21.59 4.91
CA ALA A 36 5.80 21.96 4.03
C ALA A 36 7.05 21.12 4.31
N ASP A 37 7.37 20.90 5.60
CA ASP A 37 8.50 20.07 6.00
C ASP A 37 8.26 18.60 5.66
N ARG A 38 7.03 18.10 5.83
CA ARG A 38 6.63 16.75 5.43
C ARG A 38 6.79 16.54 3.93
N LEU A 39 6.30 17.47 3.13
CA LEU A 39 6.46 17.43 1.67
C LEU A 39 7.94 17.47 1.28
N SER A 40 8.76 18.33 1.92
CA SER A 40 10.19 18.38 1.66
C SER A 40 10.87 17.06 2.00
N ARG A 41 10.56 16.49 3.17
CA ARG A 41 11.08 15.21 3.59
C ARG A 41 10.70 14.08 2.62
N LEU A 42 9.44 13.99 2.22
CA LEU A 42 9.00 12.98 1.24
C LEU A 42 9.71 13.11 -0.11
N ARG A 43 10.00 14.32 -0.58
CA ARG A 43 10.82 14.52 -1.80
C ARG A 43 12.21 13.94 -1.64
N GLU A 44 12.86 14.22 -0.50
CA GLU A 44 14.20 13.73 -0.19
C GLU A 44 14.21 12.20 -0.10
N ASP A 45 13.23 11.62 0.60
CA ASP A 45 13.11 10.18 0.78
C ASP A 45 12.85 9.46 -0.54
N PHE A 46 11.94 9.94 -1.37
CA PHE A 46 11.72 9.40 -2.70
C PHE A 46 12.94 9.57 -3.61
N ALA A 47 13.63 10.71 -3.56
CA ALA A 47 14.86 10.92 -4.31
C ALA A 47 15.97 9.96 -3.88
N SER A 48 16.08 9.65 -2.58
CA SER A 48 17.06 8.72 -2.03
C SER A 48 16.87 7.28 -2.52
N VAL A 49 15.65 6.92 -2.92
CA VAL A 49 15.28 5.61 -3.49
C VAL A 49 15.10 5.67 -5.01
N GLU A 50 15.78 6.59 -5.67
CA GLU A 50 15.81 6.73 -7.13
C GLU A 50 14.45 7.09 -7.78
N CYS A 51 13.51 7.63 -7.02
CA CYS A 51 12.37 8.31 -7.62
C CYS A 51 12.68 9.79 -7.81
N GLY A 52 13.16 10.15 -8.99
CA GLY A 52 13.50 11.52 -9.36
C GLY A 52 13.24 11.79 -10.83
N GLY A 53 13.47 13.03 -11.27
CA GLY A 53 13.26 13.46 -12.66
C GLY A 53 11.80 13.25 -13.10
N GLU A 54 11.62 12.60 -14.24
CA GLU A 54 10.28 12.36 -14.82
C GLU A 54 9.38 11.41 -14.01
N ARG A 55 9.94 10.65 -13.07
CA ARG A 55 9.19 9.73 -12.23
C ARG A 55 8.51 10.41 -11.06
N MET A 56 9.04 11.52 -10.59
CA MET A 56 8.49 12.30 -9.49
C MET A 56 7.79 13.54 -10.02
N GLN A 57 6.53 13.71 -9.69
CA GLN A 57 5.71 14.84 -10.12
C GLN A 57 5.04 15.48 -8.91
N GLU A 58 4.99 16.80 -8.91
CA GLU A 58 4.21 17.60 -7.97
C GLU A 58 2.94 18.08 -8.65
N GLN A 59 1.82 17.85 -7.96
CA GLN A 59 0.52 18.26 -8.46
C GLN A 59 -0.13 19.23 -7.47
N PRO A 60 -0.37 20.49 -7.87
CA PRO A 60 -1.09 21.45 -7.02
C PRO A 60 -2.49 20.94 -6.67
N VAL A 61 -2.85 21.02 -5.40
CA VAL A 61 -4.18 20.68 -4.89
C VAL A 61 -4.87 21.97 -4.44
N PRO A 62 -5.93 22.41 -5.11
CA PRO A 62 -6.63 23.63 -4.74
C PRO A 62 -7.39 23.41 -3.41
N SER A 63 -7.35 24.39 -2.53
CA SER A 63 -8.16 24.44 -1.33
C SER A 63 -9.29 25.44 -1.49
N LYS A 64 -10.46 25.11 -0.96
CA LYS A 64 -11.60 26.04 -0.92
C LYS A 64 -11.51 27.01 0.28
N HIS A 65 -10.77 26.63 1.31
CA HIS A 65 -10.77 27.30 2.60
C HIS A 65 -9.37 27.29 3.23
N GLY A 66 -8.39 27.90 2.58
CA GLY A 66 -7.04 27.96 3.13
C GLY A 66 -5.92 27.91 2.10
N ALA A 67 -4.71 27.59 2.54
CA ALA A 67 -3.56 27.43 1.67
C ALA A 67 -3.77 26.23 0.73
N ALA A 68 -3.35 26.37 -0.53
CA ALA A 68 -3.28 25.25 -1.44
C ALA A 68 -2.14 24.30 -1.01
N GLY A 69 -2.33 23.01 -1.23
CA GLY A 69 -1.30 22.01 -0.99
C GLY A 69 -0.75 21.40 -2.28
N THR A 70 -0.01 20.32 -2.13
CA THR A 70 0.66 19.67 -3.26
C THR A 70 0.64 18.16 -3.06
N ASN A 71 0.09 17.42 -4.00
CA ASN A 71 0.33 15.98 -4.05
C ASN A 71 1.77 15.71 -4.53
N LEU A 72 2.42 14.73 -3.95
CA LEU A 72 3.66 14.19 -4.48
C LEU A 72 3.38 12.81 -5.08
N VAL A 73 3.68 12.66 -6.36
CA VAL A 73 3.39 11.44 -7.13
C VAL A 73 4.69 10.83 -7.60
N CYS A 74 4.93 9.59 -7.21
CA CYS A 74 6.08 8.83 -7.66
C CYS A 74 5.64 7.62 -8.48
N THR A 75 6.15 7.48 -9.72
CA THR A 75 5.72 6.48 -10.68
C THR A 75 6.81 5.45 -10.97
N TRP A 76 6.48 4.17 -10.81
CA TRP A 76 7.27 3.06 -11.33
C TRP A 76 6.57 2.47 -12.55
N PRO A 77 7.15 2.55 -13.76
CA PRO A 77 6.47 2.10 -14.97
C PRO A 77 6.35 0.58 -15.04
N GLY A 78 5.24 0.09 -15.53
CA GLY A 78 4.96 -1.32 -15.82
C GLY A 78 4.94 -1.64 -17.30
N ALA A 79 4.91 -2.93 -17.61
CA ALA A 79 4.88 -3.44 -19.00
C ALA A 79 3.47 -3.45 -19.61
N THR A 80 2.42 -3.28 -18.81
CA THR A 80 1.01 -3.27 -19.25
C THR A 80 0.35 -1.93 -18.93
N PRO A 81 -0.81 -1.63 -19.50
CA PRO A 81 -1.57 -0.43 -19.17
C PRO A 81 -2.14 -0.38 -17.74
N GLY A 82 -2.15 -1.52 -17.02
CA GLY A 82 -2.71 -1.61 -15.67
C GLY A 82 -1.97 -0.71 -14.69
N ILE A 83 -2.73 -0.09 -13.76
CA ILE A 83 -2.21 0.83 -12.75
C ILE A 83 -2.62 0.32 -11.37
N ILE A 84 -1.66 0.23 -10.46
CA ILE A 84 -1.85 0.01 -9.03
C ILE A 84 -1.46 1.29 -8.30
N VAL A 85 -2.36 1.81 -7.48
CA VAL A 85 -2.12 3.03 -6.69
C VAL A 85 -1.91 2.64 -5.24
N VAL A 86 -0.81 3.10 -4.66
CA VAL A 86 -0.56 3.10 -3.21
C VAL A 86 -0.65 4.54 -2.75
N VAL A 87 -1.61 4.84 -1.91
CA VAL A 87 -1.88 6.21 -1.46
C VAL A 87 -1.75 6.31 0.05
N ALA A 88 -1.30 7.44 0.53
CA ALA A 88 -1.32 7.83 1.94
C ALA A 88 -1.48 9.34 2.05
N HIS A 89 -2.02 9.79 3.17
CA HIS A 89 -2.08 11.22 3.51
C HIS A 89 -0.80 11.65 4.21
N TYR A 90 -0.41 12.93 4.07
CA TYR A 90 0.79 13.44 4.72
C TYR A 90 0.57 14.76 5.48
N GLU A 91 -0.59 15.37 5.39
CA GLU A 91 -0.88 16.61 6.10
C GLU A 91 -0.82 16.44 7.62
N HIS A 92 -0.64 17.57 8.33
CA HIS A 92 -0.71 17.60 9.77
C HIS A 92 -2.12 18.04 10.18
N GLU A 93 -3.03 17.09 10.35
CA GLU A 93 -4.39 17.37 10.81
C GLU A 93 -4.57 16.90 12.27
N GLY A 94 -5.34 17.65 13.04
CA GLY A 94 -5.67 17.31 14.42
C GLY A 94 -4.79 17.96 15.48
N LYS A 95 -4.64 17.24 16.60
CA LYS A 95 -3.80 17.61 17.74
C LYS A 95 -2.60 16.67 17.81
N GLY A 96 -1.56 17.05 18.52
CA GLY A 96 -0.34 16.24 18.58
C GLY A 96 0.53 16.42 17.35
N GLN A 97 1.21 15.38 16.91
CA GLN A 97 2.11 15.39 15.76
C GLN A 97 1.49 14.74 14.51
N ALA A 98 0.26 14.22 14.57
CA ALA A 98 -0.33 13.40 13.52
C ALA A 98 0.66 12.32 12.97
N ALA A 99 1.38 11.70 13.89
CA ALA A 99 2.42 10.72 13.58
C ALA A 99 1.80 9.39 13.12
N VAL A 100 0.72 9.00 13.76
CA VAL A 100 -0.03 7.79 13.45
C VAL A 100 -1.01 8.06 12.32
N ALA A 101 -1.87 9.10 12.47
CA ALA A 101 -2.98 9.34 11.54
C ALA A 101 -2.54 9.63 10.11
N ASP A 102 -1.46 10.41 9.94
CA ASP A 102 -1.10 10.91 8.61
C ASP A 102 0.33 10.50 8.21
N TRP A 103 1.31 10.74 9.11
CA TRP A 103 2.71 10.53 8.76
C TRP A 103 3.09 9.07 8.57
N SER A 104 2.53 8.16 9.36
CA SER A 104 2.92 6.74 9.33
C SER A 104 2.69 6.09 7.96
N GLY A 105 1.58 6.41 7.30
CA GLY A 105 1.31 5.96 5.93
C GLY A 105 2.25 6.61 4.92
N ALA A 106 2.42 7.94 5.01
CA ALA A 106 3.24 8.70 4.08
C ALA A 106 4.72 8.29 4.12
N ALA A 107 5.29 8.10 5.32
CA ALA A 107 6.67 7.64 5.52
C ALA A 107 6.92 6.23 4.96
N MET A 108 5.88 5.41 4.80
CA MET A 108 6.01 4.07 4.21
C MET A 108 6.11 4.10 2.68
N LEU A 109 5.58 5.11 2.01
CA LEU A 109 5.53 5.15 0.54
C LEU A 109 6.92 5.05 -0.13
N PRO A 110 7.97 5.80 0.29
CA PRO A 110 9.29 5.71 -0.35
C PRO A 110 9.92 4.32 -0.21
N VAL A 111 9.83 3.69 0.97
CA VAL A 111 10.39 2.35 1.20
C VAL A 111 9.60 1.25 0.47
N LEU A 112 8.30 1.42 0.26
CA LEU A 112 7.51 0.55 -0.61
C LEU A 112 7.85 0.76 -2.09
N TYR A 113 8.09 1.99 -2.52
CA TYR A 113 8.59 2.26 -3.87
C TYR A 113 9.93 1.56 -4.12
N GLN A 114 10.86 1.63 -3.17
CA GLN A 114 12.13 0.90 -3.26
C GLN A 114 11.90 -0.61 -3.36
N ALA A 115 10.95 -1.15 -2.59
CA ALA A 115 10.71 -2.58 -2.55
C ALA A 115 10.31 -3.17 -3.90
N ILE A 116 9.60 -2.42 -4.75
CA ILE A 116 9.13 -2.92 -6.05
C ILE A 116 10.18 -2.81 -7.17
N GLN A 117 11.31 -2.14 -6.96
CA GLN A 117 12.32 -1.89 -8.00
C GLN A 117 13.07 -3.15 -8.46
N GLY A 118 13.10 -4.19 -7.65
CA GLY A 118 13.94 -5.37 -7.85
C GLY A 118 13.70 -6.17 -9.14
N GLN A 119 12.59 -5.93 -9.84
CA GLN A 119 12.24 -6.64 -11.09
C GLN A 119 11.35 -5.77 -11.99
N PRO A 120 11.34 -6.05 -13.31
CA PRO A 120 10.31 -5.49 -14.20
C PRO A 120 8.92 -5.81 -13.69
N ARG A 121 8.06 -4.81 -13.60
CA ARG A 121 6.67 -4.93 -13.16
C ARG A 121 5.73 -5.04 -14.34
N LEU A 122 4.64 -5.76 -14.14
CA LEU A 122 3.57 -5.87 -15.12
C LEU A 122 2.70 -4.62 -15.10
N ASN A 123 2.34 -4.14 -13.92
CA ASN A 123 1.54 -2.94 -13.76
C ASN A 123 2.41 -1.73 -13.43
N THR A 124 1.95 -0.57 -13.84
CA THR A 124 2.51 0.70 -13.37
C THR A 124 2.09 0.90 -11.91
N PHE A 125 3.05 1.17 -11.03
CA PHE A 125 2.78 1.55 -9.65
C PHE A 125 2.84 3.06 -9.50
N ILE A 126 1.82 3.61 -8.86
CA ILE A 126 1.75 5.01 -8.47
C ILE A 126 1.80 5.08 -6.94
N PHE A 127 2.79 5.76 -6.41
CA PHE A 127 2.87 6.10 -4.99
C PHE A 127 2.47 7.55 -4.85
N LEU A 128 1.32 7.75 -4.21
CA LEU A 128 0.65 9.05 -4.10
C LEU A 128 0.67 9.51 -2.64
N ALA A 129 1.57 10.43 -2.28
CA ALA A 129 1.43 11.18 -1.06
C ALA A 129 0.40 12.30 -1.31
N ALA A 130 -0.81 12.08 -0.83
CA ALA A 130 -1.95 12.95 -1.07
C ALA A 130 -2.02 14.04 0.00
N TRP A 131 -2.28 15.27 -0.44
CA TRP A 131 -2.55 16.37 0.48
C TRP A 131 -4.03 16.49 0.73
N GLN A 132 -4.46 16.26 1.96
CA GLN A 132 -5.84 16.28 2.42
C GLN A 132 -6.81 15.39 1.61
N ARG A 133 -8.08 15.40 1.99
CA ARG A 133 -9.18 14.66 1.34
C ARG A 133 -9.28 14.88 -0.17
N ASN A 134 -8.87 16.07 -0.63
CA ASN A 134 -9.00 16.42 -2.04
C ASN A 134 -7.84 15.88 -2.88
N GLY A 135 -6.71 15.57 -2.30
CA GLY A 135 -5.50 15.18 -3.03
C GLY A 135 -5.73 13.98 -3.96
N ALA A 136 -6.24 12.89 -3.42
CA ALA A 136 -6.55 11.70 -4.20
C ALA A 136 -7.59 11.96 -5.30
N ALA A 137 -8.63 12.75 -5.01
CA ALA A 137 -9.65 13.13 -5.98
C ALA A 137 -9.09 14.02 -7.11
N VAL A 138 -8.20 14.97 -6.77
CA VAL A 138 -7.53 15.84 -7.76
C VAL A 138 -6.65 14.98 -8.67
N TRP A 139 -5.87 14.05 -8.09
CA TRP A 139 -5.04 13.15 -8.87
C TRP A 139 -5.88 12.28 -9.82
N LEU A 140 -6.91 11.61 -9.34
CA LEU A 140 -7.76 10.74 -10.14
C LEU A 140 -8.43 11.50 -11.29
N LYS A 141 -8.93 12.71 -11.03
CA LYS A 141 -9.56 13.57 -12.04
C LYS A 141 -8.58 14.10 -13.08
N SER A 142 -7.29 14.22 -12.75
CA SER A 142 -6.27 14.66 -13.71
C SER A 142 -5.94 13.60 -14.75
N LEU A 143 -6.23 12.33 -14.46
CA LEU A 143 -6.03 11.26 -15.43
C LEU A 143 -7.07 11.34 -16.57
N PRO A 144 -6.63 11.16 -17.82
CA PRO A 144 -7.56 10.94 -18.94
C PRO A 144 -8.51 9.76 -18.62
N ARG A 145 -9.77 9.85 -19.09
CA ARG A 145 -10.79 8.82 -18.83
C ARG A 145 -10.31 7.39 -19.19
N ALA A 146 -9.55 7.26 -20.27
CA ALA A 146 -8.99 5.98 -20.69
C ALA A 146 -7.99 5.42 -19.66
N GLN A 147 -7.16 6.28 -19.05
CA GLN A 147 -6.21 5.85 -18.02
C GLN A 147 -6.89 5.54 -16.70
N ARG A 148 -7.96 6.28 -16.30
CA ARG A 148 -8.74 5.96 -15.09
C ARG A 148 -9.30 4.54 -15.13
N LYS A 149 -9.74 4.06 -16.29
CA LYS A 149 -10.19 2.68 -16.49
C LYS A 149 -9.09 1.63 -16.32
N ASN A 150 -7.83 2.04 -16.38
CA ASN A 150 -6.69 1.17 -16.16
C ASN A 150 -6.27 1.07 -14.69
N VAL A 151 -6.85 1.87 -13.80
CA VAL A 151 -6.62 1.72 -12.35
C VAL A 151 -7.29 0.43 -11.89
N ARG A 152 -6.48 -0.54 -11.51
CA ARG A 152 -6.89 -1.91 -11.18
C ARG A 152 -7.06 -2.13 -9.70
N ALA A 153 -6.28 -1.41 -8.90
CA ALA A 153 -6.30 -1.52 -7.45
C ALA A 153 -5.86 -0.20 -6.81
N VAL A 154 -6.47 0.13 -5.69
CA VAL A 154 -6.05 1.23 -4.82
C VAL A 154 -5.85 0.69 -3.42
N ILE A 155 -4.68 0.93 -2.87
CA ILE A 155 -4.29 0.57 -1.51
C ILE A 155 -4.03 1.87 -0.76
N ASP A 156 -4.89 2.19 0.18
CA ASP A 156 -4.67 3.28 1.12
C ASP A 156 -3.90 2.74 2.33
N VAL A 157 -2.81 3.38 2.67
CA VAL A 157 -1.95 3.00 3.78
C VAL A 157 -2.05 4.08 4.83
N ASP A 158 -2.75 3.78 5.93
CA ASP A 158 -3.19 4.79 6.86
C ASP A 158 -3.09 4.32 8.31
N ALA A 159 -2.81 5.22 9.24
CA ALA A 159 -2.81 5.00 10.68
C ALA A 159 -2.10 3.71 11.14
N LEU A 160 -0.80 3.64 10.90
CA LEU A 160 0.03 2.46 11.17
C LEU A 160 0.80 2.55 12.50
N GLY A 161 1.23 1.37 13.00
CA GLY A 161 2.14 1.27 14.14
C GLY A 161 1.46 1.18 15.50
N LEU A 162 0.14 1.08 15.59
CA LEU A 162 -0.54 0.88 16.89
C LEU A 162 -0.80 -0.60 17.23
N GLY A 163 -0.48 -1.52 16.34
CA GLY A 163 -0.71 -2.95 16.56
C GLY A 163 -0.62 -3.77 15.29
N ALA A 164 -1.22 -4.96 15.31
CA ALA A 164 -1.27 -5.85 14.16
C ALA A 164 -2.01 -5.21 12.98
N THR A 165 -1.58 -5.57 11.76
CA THR A 165 -2.20 -5.10 10.52
C THR A 165 -3.68 -5.46 10.45
N ARG A 166 -4.50 -4.49 10.07
CA ARG A 166 -5.94 -4.57 9.86
C ARG A 166 -6.30 -3.96 8.52
N PHE A 167 -7.50 -4.25 8.05
CA PHE A 167 -7.98 -3.70 6.78
C PHE A 167 -9.50 -3.55 6.75
N TYR A 168 -9.98 -2.73 5.81
CA TYR A 168 -11.38 -2.68 5.40
C TYR A 168 -11.50 -2.31 3.91
N THR A 169 -12.64 -2.65 3.31
CA THR A 169 -12.93 -2.40 1.89
C THR A 169 -14.14 -1.48 1.70
N THR A 170 -14.87 -1.21 2.77
CA THR A 170 -16.05 -0.32 2.79
C THR A 170 -15.99 0.62 3.98
N PHE A 171 -16.51 1.82 3.81
CA PHE A 171 -16.57 2.82 4.88
C PHE A 171 -17.63 2.48 5.94
N SER A 172 -18.71 1.86 5.55
CA SER A 172 -19.80 1.48 6.46
C SER A 172 -20.35 0.10 6.11
N ALA A 173 -21.06 -0.50 7.06
CA ALA A 173 -21.75 -1.79 6.87
C ALA A 173 -22.87 -1.73 5.80
N PHE A 174 -23.31 -0.54 5.40
CA PHE A 174 -24.36 -0.33 4.40
C PHE A 174 -23.81 -0.02 3.00
N GLU A 175 -22.50 0.16 2.87
CA GLU A 175 -21.85 0.46 1.61
C GLU A 175 -21.44 -0.84 0.91
N THR A 176 -21.69 -0.91 -0.40
CA THR A 176 -21.21 -2.01 -1.23
C THR A 176 -19.80 -1.72 -1.71
N ALA A 177 -18.88 -2.62 -1.41
CA ALA A 177 -17.51 -2.51 -1.92
C ALA A 177 -17.51 -2.57 -3.46
N PRO A 178 -16.63 -1.81 -4.14
CA PRO A 178 -16.44 -1.94 -5.57
C PRO A 178 -16.13 -3.39 -5.98
N PRO A 179 -16.61 -3.84 -7.15
CA PRO A 179 -16.24 -5.15 -7.68
C PRO A 179 -14.72 -5.34 -7.68
N GLY A 180 -14.24 -6.49 -7.24
CA GLY A 180 -12.81 -6.78 -7.13
C GLY A 180 -12.17 -6.44 -5.77
N SER A 181 -12.82 -5.65 -4.89
CA SER A 181 -12.26 -5.37 -3.56
C SER A 181 -12.08 -6.64 -2.71
N ALA A 182 -12.96 -7.64 -2.86
CA ALA A 182 -12.80 -8.93 -2.20
C ALA A 182 -11.53 -9.68 -2.63
N HIS A 183 -11.04 -9.44 -3.84
CA HIS A 183 -9.78 -10.01 -4.30
C HIS A 183 -8.58 -9.32 -3.67
N LEU A 184 -8.64 -7.99 -3.49
CA LEU A 184 -7.60 -7.27 -2.76
C LEU A 184 -7.45 -7.83 -1.35
N GLN A 185 -8.58 -8.09 -0.68
CA GLN A 185 -8.61 -8.76 0.62
C GLN A 185 -7.98 -10.16 0.57
N THR A 186 -8.41 -11.00 -0.38
CA THR A 186 -7.90 -12.37 -0.52
C THR A 186 -6.40 -12.38 -0.76
N GLN A 187 -5.89 -11.51 -1.63
CA GLN A 187 -4.46 -11.39 -1.90
C GLN A 187 -3.67 -10.89 -0.69
N LEU A 188 -4.24 -10.00 0.13
CA LEU A 188 -3.62 -9.57 1.38
C LEU A 188 -3.48 -10.73 2.36
N LEU A 189 -4.52 -11.54 2.53
CA LEU A 189 -4.49 -12.70 3.41
C LEU A 189 -3.49 -13.75 2.95
N TRP A 190 -3.37 -13.97 1.64
CA TRP A 190 -2.35 -14.89 1.10
C TRP A 190 -0.94 -14.34 1.26
N ALA A 191 -0.73 -13.05 1.01
CA ALA A 191 0.56 -12.43 1.27
C ALA A 191 0.98 -12.57 2.74
N ALA A 192 0.04 -12.44 3.67
CA ALA A 192 0.30 -12.63 5.09
C ALA A 192 0.71 -14.07 5.44
N LEU A 193 0.10 -15.07 4.81
CA LEU A 193 0.47 -16.48 4.99
C LEU A 193 1.86 -16.76 4.41
N ASP A 194 2.15 -16.26 3.22
CA ASP A 194 3.44 -16.44 2.56
C ASP A 194 4.57 -15.70 3.30
N ASP A 195 4.26 -14.56 3.94
CA ASP A 195 5.18 -13.78 4.76
C ASP A 195 5.46 -14.43 6.14
N GLY A 196 4.74 -15.49 6.47
CA GLY A 196 4.90 -16.21 7.72
C GLY A 196 4.36 -15.45 8.94
N LEU A 197 3.43 -14.52 8.73
CA LEU A 197 2.76 -13.85 9.84
C LEU A 197 2.00 -14.87 10.70
N THR A 198 2.25 -14.82 12.00
CA THR A 198 1.59 -15.69 12.97
C THR A 198 0.11 -15.37 13.13
N LYS A 199 -0.31 -14.15 12.78
CA LYS A 199 -1.69 -13.69 12.83
C LYS A 199 -2.05 -13.02 11.50
N ALA A 200 -3.08 -13.55 10.85
CA ALA A 200 -3.61 -12.94 9.62
C ALA A 200 -4.16 -11.53 9.92
N PRO A 201 -4.07 -10.59 8.95
CA PRO A 201 -4.73 -9.29 9.05
C PRO A 201 -6.22 -9.43 9.34
N GLU A 202 -6.72 -8.61 10.25
CA GLU A 202 -8.12 -8.64 10.69
C GLU A 202 -8.95 -7.65 9.87
N GLN A 203 -10.10 -8.11 9.36
CA GLN A 203 -11.05 -7.21 8.73
C GLN A 203 -11.80 -6.41 9.79
N THR A 204 -11.83 -5.10 9.62
CA THR A 204 -12.63 -4.20 10.45
C THR A 204 -13.88 -3.75 9.69
N SER A 205 -15.01 -3.61 10.39
CA SER A 205 -16.30 -3.29 9.77
C SER A 205 -16.70 -1.83 9.88
N THR A 206 -16.09 -1.06 10.77
CA THR A 206 -16.46 0.34 11.03
C THR A 206 -15.23 1.16 11.42
N ARG A 207 -15.31 2.44 11.13
CA ARG A 207 -14.36 3.46 11.51
C ARG A 207 -15.01 4.49 12.40
N HIS A 208 -14.43 4.75 13.54
CA HIS A 208 -14.86 5.85 14.39
C HIS A 208 -13.79 6.95 14.51
N TRP A 209 -12.56 6.67 14.09
CA TRP A 209 -11.38 7.48 14.33
C TRP A 209 -10.80 8.17 13.09
N LEU A 210 -11.12 7.72 11.87
CA LEU A 210 -10.69 8.41 10.65
C LEU A 210 -11.81 9.27 10.07
N SER A 211 -11.49 10.55 9.88
CA SER A 211 -12.37 11.48 9.19
C SER A 211 -12.17 11.49 7.68
N VAL A 212 -11.07 10.93 7.20
CA VAL A 212 -10.61 10.98 5.80
C VAL A 212 -10.26 9.59 5.30
N ASP A 213 -10.62 9.33 4.05
CA ASP A 213 -10.30 8.10 3.35
C ASP A 213 -9.87 8.45 1.93
N ALA A 214 -8.61 8.20 1.61
CA ALA A 214 -8.08 8.45 0.28
C ALA A 214 -8.73 7.56 -0.79
N THR A 215 -9.44 6.50 -0.40
CA THR A 215 -10.13 5.62 -1.36
C THR A 215 -11.51 6.10 -1.78
N ASP A 216 -12.12 7.07 -1.09
CA ASP A 216 -13.47 7.58 -1.41
C ASP A 216 -13.67 7.96 -2.90
N PRO A 217 -12.79 8.75 -3.53
CA PRO A 217 -12.96 9.12 -4.93
C PRO A 217 -12.84 7.93 -5.89
N PHE A 218 -12.08 6.90 -5.51
CA PHE A 218 -11.91 5.70 -6.31
C PHE A 218 -13.13 4.78 -6.18
N ARG A 219 -13.67 4.63 -4.96
CA ARG A 219 -14.90 3.87 -4.74
C ARG A 219 -16.09 4.48 -5.48
N ALA A 220 -16.19 5.80 -5.52
CA ALA A 220 -17.21 6.51 -6.29
C ALA A 220 -17.15 6.20 -7.80
N GLU A 221 -15.97 5.88 -8.34
CA GLU A 221 -15.77 5.42 -9.72
C GLU A 221 -15.76 3.88 -9.85
N MET A 222 -16.18 3.15 -8.80
CA MET A 222 -16.22 1.68 -8.74
C MET A 222 -14.87 1.02 -8.94
N ILE A 223 -13.77 1.68 -8.56
CA ILE A 223 -12.42 1.14 -8.61
C ILE A 223 -12.15 0.31 -7.36
N PRO A 224 -11.66 -0.94 -7.48
CA PRO A 224 -11.34 -1.79 -6.34
C PRO A 224 -10.39 -1.11 -5.37
N SER A 225 -10.75 -1.06 -4.09
CA SER A 225 -10.01 -0.33 -3.07
C SER A 225 -9.97 -1.10 -1.75
N ILE A 226 -8.87 -0.95 -1.03
CA ILE A 226 -8.66 -1.48 0.31
C ILE A 226 -7.88 -0.46 1.13
N VAL A 227 -8.22 -0.32 2.40
CA VAL A 227 -7.45 0.47 3.36
C VAL A 227 -6.75 -0.46 4.32
N ILE A 228 -5.46 -0.24 4.49
CA ILE A 228 -4.60 -0.97 5.41
C ILE A 228 -4.28 -0.04 6.58
N HIS A 229 -4.56 -0.51 7.78
CA HIS A 229 -4.28 0.23 9.03
C HIS A 229 -3.82 -0.73 10.15
N SER A 230 -3.46 -0.19 11.29
CA SER A 230 -3.08 -1.01 12.45
C SER A 230 -3.64 -0.47 13.77
N VAL A 231 -4.82 0.15 13.73
CA VAL A 231 -5.48 0.71 14.90
C VAL A 231 -6.40 -0.35 15.53
N PRO A 232 -6.06 -0.89 16.70
CA PRO A 232 -6.95 -1.78 17.42
C PRO A 232 -8.02 -0.96 18.18
N PRO A 233 -9.15 -1.55 18.58
CA PRO A 233 -10.26 -0.84 19.24
C PRO A 233 -9.85 -0.02 20.46
N GLU A 234 -8.95 -0.53 21.28
CA GLU A 234 -8.43 0.14 22.47
C GLU A 234 -7.62 1.39 22.19
N SER A 235 -7.11 1.54 20.96
CA SER A 235 -6.26 2.66 20.53
C SER A 235 -6.96 3.63 19.58
N GLU A 236 -8.26 3.47 19.31
CA GLU A 236 -9.03 4.34 18.40
C GLU A 236 -9.04 5.82 18.82
N HIS A 237 -8.71 6.09 20.07
CA HIS A 237 -8.62 7.44 20.63
C HIS A 237 -7.29 8.16 20.34
N ILE A 238 -6.29 7.48 19.76
CA ILE A 238 -4.95 8.03 19.53
C ILE A 238 -4.90 8.86 18.24
N PRO A 239 -5.29 8.34 17.05
CA PRO A 239 -5.18 9.10 15.81
C PRO A 239 -5.92 10.44 15.87
N GLY A 240 -5.24 11.53 15.46
CA GLY A 240 -5.76 12.89 15.46
C GLY A 240 -5.92 13.54 16.84
N SER A 241 -5.55 12.87 17.94
CA SER A 241 -5.57 13.39 19.30
C SER A 241 -4.23 13.99 19.72
N ALA A 242 -4.17 14.57 20.94
CA ALA A 242 -2.91 15.03 21.52
C ALA A 242 -1.89 13.91 21.78
N ASN A 243 -2.34 12.64 21.79
CA ASN A 243 -1.49 11.46 21.95
C ASN A 243 -0.98 10.90 20.62
N ASP A 244 -1.36 11.51 19.51
CA ASP A 244 -0.88 11.14 18.18
C ASP A 244 0.52 11.73 17.94
N VAL A 245 1.51 11.06 18.53
CA VAL A 245 2.92 11.49 18.55
C VAL A 245 3.82 10.34 18.10
N ALA A 246 5.05 10.64 17.68
CA ALA A 246 6.02 9.64 17.20
C ALA A 246 6.22 8.48 18.19
N SER A 247 6.23 8.74 19.48
CA SER A 247 6.40 7.71 20.52
C SER A 247 5.19 6.77 20.68
N ALA A 248 4.05 7.06 20.07
CA ALA A 248 2.90 6.16 20.05
C ALA A 248 3.06 5.04 18.99
N VAL A 249 3.97 5.23 18.03
CA VAL A 249 4.22 4.25 16.97
C VAL A 249 5.12 3.14 17.51
N ASP A 250 4.61 1.91 17.54
CA ASP A 250 5.42 0.71 17.78
C ASP A 250 6.19 0.36 16.49
N GLY A 251 7.50 0.55 16.50
CA GLY A 251 8.37 0.29 15.34
C GLY A 251 8.32 -1.17 14.87
N ASN A 252 8.14 -2.14 15.78
CA ASN A 252 8.04 -3.54 15.40
C ASN A 252 6.73 -3.83 14.65
N ALA A 253 5.58 -3.37 15.16
CA ALA A 253 4.30 -3.51 14.48
C ALA A 253 4.30 -2.78 13.12
N TYR A 254 4.90 -1.59 13.06
CA TYR A 254 5.08 -0.84 11.84
C TYR A 254 5.93 -1.60 10.80
N PHE A 255 7.08 -2.13 11.22
CA PHE A 255 7.95 -2.91 10.34
C PHE A 255 7.28 -4.19 9.84
N GLN A 256 6.50 -4.88 10.68
CA GLN A 256 5.72 -6.05 10.25
C GLN A 256 4.69 -5.70 9.17
N THR A 257 4.00 -4.56 9.33
CA THR A 257 3.07 -4.07 8.30
C THR A 257 3.81 -3.72 7.00
N TYR A 258 4.96 -3.03 7.09
CA TYR A 258 5.81 -2.74 5.93
C TYR A 258 6.20 -4.02 5.16
N HIS A 259 6.68 -5.03 5.89
CA HIS A 259 7.10 -6.30 5.29
C HIS A 259 5.95 -7.01 4.57
N LEU A 260 4.78 -7.08 5.22
CA LEU A 260 3.57 -7.59 4.60
C LEU A 260 3.19 -6.80 3.35
N MET A 261 3.28 -5.48 3.38
CA MET A 261 2.97 -4.64 2.22
C MET A 261 3.90 -4.91 1.05
N CYS A 262 5.20 -5.16 1.28
CA CYS A 262 6.12 -5.56 0.22
C CYS A 262 5.67 -6.86 -0.47
N ALA A 263 5.29 -7.89 0.30
CA ALA A 263 4.75 -9.16 -0.21
C ALA A 263 3.44 -8.95 -0.97
N TYR A 264 2.56 -8.15 -0.40
CA TYR A 264 1.25 -7.85 -0.97
C TYR A 264 1.35 -7.16 -2.33
N LEU A 265 2.16 -6.10 -2.45
CA LEU A 265 2.35 -5.39 -3.72
C LEU A 265 2.99 -6.29 -4.79
N ALA A 266 3.95 -7.13 -4.42
CA ALA A 266 4.54 -8.10 -5.35
C ALA A 266 3.52 -9.13 -5.85
N SER A 267 2.61 -9.59 -4.97
CA SER A 267 1.51 -10.49 -5.34
C SER A 267 0.50 -9.80 -6.26
N LEU A 268 0.07 -8.58 -5.91
CA LEU A 268 -0.90 -7.81 -6.70
C LEU A 268 -0.40 -7.52 -8.12
N ASP A 269 0.89 -7.25 -8.31
CA ASP A 269 1.44 -6.99 -9.65
C ASP A 269 1.13 -8.14 -10.62
N ARG A 270 1.13 -9.38 -10.15
CA ARG A 270 0.85 -10.55 -10.99
C ARG A 270 -0.62 -10.81 -11.22
N VAL A 271 -1.42 -10.63 -10.17
CA VAL A 271 -2.85 -10.89 -10.23
C VAL A 271 -3.53 -9.81 -11.06
N ALA A 272 -3.21 -8.53 -10.79
CA ALA A 272 -3.80 -7.41 -11.51
C ALA A 272 -3.52 -7.42 -13.02
N ALA A 273 -2.41 -8.04 -13.47
CA ALA A 273 -2.14 -8.22 -14.91
C ALA A 273 -3.08 -9.21 -15.59
N LYS A 274 -3.66 -10.15 -14.83
CA LYS A 274 -4.62 -11.15 -15.33
C LYS A 274 -6.06 -10.67 -15.27
N LEU A 275 -6.32 -9.52 -14.64
CA LEU A 275 -7.64 -8.90 -14.51
C LEU A 275 -8.05 -8.23 -15.83
N ASN A 276 -8.30 -9.02 -16.85
CA ASN A 276 -9.08 -8.56 -17.99
C ASN A 276 -10.55 -8.47 -17.57
N ASP A 277 -11.25 -7.42 -18.00
CA ASP A 277 -12.65 -7.14 -17.71
C ASP A 277 -13.62 -8.30 -18.10
N ASN A 278 -13.12 -9.34 -18.76
CA ASN A 278 -13.84 -10.53 -19.21
C ASN A 278 -13.43 -11.83 -18.50
N ASP A 279 -12.63 -11.77 -17.42
CA ASP A 279 -12.28 -12.99 -16.70
C ASP A 279 -13.48 -13.41 -15.81
N PRO A 280 -14.15 -14.56 -16.11
CA PRO A 280 -15.34 -15.00 -15.38
C PRO A 280 -15.09 -15.28 -13.89
N ILE A 281 -13.84 -15.43 -13.46
CA ILE A 281 -13.46 -15.60 -12.05
C ILE A 281 -13.81 -14.33 -11.24
N TRP A 282 -13.84 -13.17 -11.89
CA TRP A 282 -14.11 -11.88 -11.24
C TRP A 282 -15.58 -11.48 -11.27
N ALA A 283 -16.33 -11.99 -12.24
CA ALA A 283 -17.77 -11.72 -12.36
C ALA A 283 -18.64 -12.59 -11.43
N ALA A 284 -18.12 -13.73 -11.02
CA ALA A 284 -18.81 -14.65 -10.12
C ALA A 284 -18.10 -14.63 -8.78
N GLY A 285 -18.49 -13.85 -7.80
CA GLY A 285 -17.87 -13.82 -6.47
C GLY A 285 -17.27 -15.18 -6.11
N ALA A 286 -16.02 -15.20 -5.62
CA ALA A 286 -15.23 -16.42 -5.46
C ALA A 286 -16.08 -17.54 -4.84
N PRO A 287 -16.14 -18.72 -5.44
CA PRO A 287 -16.88 -19.85 -4.86
C PRO A 287 -16.31 -20.13 -3.47
N ALA A 288 -17.19 -20.30 -2.49
CA ALA A 288 -16.82 -20.57 -1.10
C ALA A 288 -16.01 -21.88 -0.91
N ASP A 289 -15.81 -22.65 -1.97
CA ASP A 289 -15.23 -24.00 -1.96
C ASP A 289 -13.87 -24.13 -2.68
N VAL A 290 -13.24 -23.02 -3.10
CA VAL A 290 -11.88 -23.09 -3.63
C VAL A 290 -10.93 -23.30 -2.47
N GLN A 291 -10.70 -24.57 -2.15
CA GLN A 291 -9.51 -24.94 -1.39
C GLN A 291 -8.29 -24.42 -2.15
N PRO A 292 -7.33 -23.78 -1.50
CA PRO A 292 -6.12 -23.32 -2.15
C PRO A 292 -5.41 -24.53 -2.73
N GLU A 293 -5.60 -24.78 -4.03
CA GLU A 293 -4.71 -25.70 -4.71
C GLU A 293 -3.29 -25.18 -4.51
N SER A 294 -2.39 -26.07 -4.17
CA SER A 294 -1.02 -25.89 -3.68
C SER A 294 -0.05 -25.19 -4.64
N GLU A 295 -0.52 -24.25 -5.45
CA GLU A 295 0.23 -23.60 -6.53
C GLU A 295 0.44 -22.09 -6.34
N THR A 296 0.35 -21.59 -5.12
CA THR A 296 0.78 -20.22 -4.82
C THR A 296 2.28 -20.07 -5.09
N PRO A 297 2.69 -19.11 -5.94
CA PRO A 297 4.11 -18.85 -6.12
C PRO A 297 4.69 -18.41 -4.78
N ARG A 298 5.63 -19.20 -4.23
CA ARG A 298 6.33 -18.83 -3.00
C ARG A 298 7.05 -17.51 -3.21
N VAL A 299 6.74 -16.55 -2.39
CA VAL A 299 7.45 -15.26 -2.35
C VAL A 299 8.71 -15.47 -1.54
N THR A 300 9.87 -15.34 -2.16
CA THR A 300 11.15 -15.41 -1.47
C THR A 300 11.68 -14.00 -1.27
N PHE A 301 11.83 -13.61 -0.02
CA PHE A 301 12.36 -12.31 0.37
C PHE A 301 13.88 -12.31 0.29
N ARG A 302 14.48 -11.27 -0.27
CA ARG A 302 15.92 -11.02 -0.21
C ARG A 302 16.17 -9.64 0.36
N THR A 303 16.90 -9.60 1.45
CA THR A 303 17.27 -8.36 2.14
C THR A 303 18.58 -7.82 1.56
N PHE A 304 18.63 -6.54 1.23
CA PHE A 304 19.88 -5.84 0.94
C PHE A 304 20.43 -5.24 2.22
N VAL A 305 21.68 -5.57 2.52
CA VAL A 305 22.42 -4.93 3.61
C VAL A 305 23.59 -4.19 2.98
N ASN A 306 23.68 -2.89 3.20
CA ASN A 306 24.73 -2.02 2.65
C ASN A 306 24.88 -2.12 1.12
N GLY A 307 23.79 -2.14 0.38
CA GLY A 307 23.79 -2.19 -1.09
C GLY A 307 24.23 -3.52 -1.70
N ARG A 308 24.37 -4.58 -0.91
CA ARG A 308 24.70 -5.95 -1.37
C ARG A 308 23.61 -6.92 -0.94
N LEU A 309 23.25 -7.85 -1.84
CA LEU A 309 22.36 -8.97 -1.53
C LEU A 309 22.94 -9.76 -0.35
N ALA A 310 22.17 -9.85 0.74
CA ALA A 310 22.52 -10.77 1.81
C ALA A 310 22.41 -12.22 1.29
N PRO A 311 23.33 -13.12 1.67
CA PRO A 311 23.20 -14.52 1.32
C PRO A 311 21.89 -15.07 1.88
N SER A 312 21.16 -15.84 1.07
CA SER A 312 19.95 -16.53 1.53
C SER A 312 20.32 -17.48 2.66
N SER A 313 19.75 -17.28 3.84
CA SER A 313 19.82 -18.29 4.90
C SER A 313 19.21 -19.60 4.37
N PRO A 314 19.85 -20.75 4.56
CA PRO A 314 19.25 -22.02 4.21
C PRO A 314 17.98 -22.21 5.02
N PRO A 315 16.93 -22.86 4.45
CA PRO A 315 15.73 -23.17 5.20
C PRO A 315 16.11 -23.99 6.42
N ALA A 316 15.55 -23.61 7.57
CA ALA A 316 15.72 -24.38 8.81
C ALA A 316 15.19 -25.78 8.56
N SER A 317 16.06 -26.78 8.70
CA SER A 317 15.67 -28.19 8.66
C SER A 317 14.83 -28.49 9.89
N HIS A 318 13.56 -28.80 9.68
CA HIS A 318 12.69 -29.44 10.66
C HIS A 318 12.60 -30.93 10.38
#